data_dd17dee6da8d7b6577d4a8dbdcf37968
#
_entry.id   dd17dee6da8d7b6577d4a8dbdcf37968
#
_cell.length_a   1.000
_cell.length_b   1.000
_cell.length_c   1.000
_cell.angle_alpha   90.00
_cell.angle_beta   90.00
_cell.angle_gamma   90.00
#
_symmetry.space_group_name_H-M   'P 1'
#
loop_
_entity.id
_entity.type
_entity.pdbx_description
1 polymer ?
#
loop_
_entity_poly.entity_id
_entity_poly.type
_entity_poly.pdbx_seq_one_letter_code
_entity_poly.pdbx_strand_id
1 'polypeptide(L)'
;RIDFMRAQKIQRDRGKSTSFVPAHMAFLGNPGTGKTEVANLLARILVEKNLLSVGKVIQVPAVSLVSVPPVIPSLFENARGSIIFIDEAYTLLSSPTAISSMVESMDRYKNEVVVIMAGYSEEMNELFHSNPGLMSRIRSQIDFPDYSDDELVQIFELMCLQREYQYDSEMLKLVKQFISIQDKDRYFGNARFVRNLVEEMMLNEGARTVRLCDSEGEDAINDKNLKFFTKDDFEEACVSIQQEIKRSKRLTLGFK
;
A
#
# COMPACT_ATOMS: atom_id res chain seq x y z
N ARG A 1 16.92 -13.86 5.40
CA ARG A 1 17.03 -12.85 6.49
C ARG A 1 16.17 -13.21 7.71
N ILE A 2 14.92 -13.62 7.54
CA ILE A 2 14.04 -14.05 8.63
C ILE A 2 14.67 -15.19 9.42
N ASP A 3 15.25 -16.19 8.76
CA ASP A 3 15.95 -17.30 9.43
C ASP A 3 17.17 -16.84 10.22
N PHE A 4 17.90 -15.85 9.71
CA PHE A 4 19.01 -15.24 10.44
C PHE A 4 18.53 -14.51 11.71
N MET A 5 17.45 -13.73 11.60
CA MET A 5 16.82 -13.08 12.76
C MET A 5 16.35 -14.11 13.80
N ARG A 6 15.75 -15.21 13.34
CA ARG A 6 15.32 -16.32 14.20
C ARG A 6 16.50 -16.99 14.91
N ALA A 7 17.59 -17.24 14.20
CA ALA A 7 18.81 -17.81 14.78
C ALA A 7 19.40 -16.89 15.86
N GLN A 8 19.47 -15.59 15.60
CA GLN A 8 19.93 -14.60 16.58
C GLN A 8 19.04 -14.55 17.83
N LYS A 9 17.71 -14.63 17.66
CA LYS A 9 16.79 -14.68 18.80
C LYS A 9 17.04 -15.92 19.65
N ILE A 10 17.16 -17.11 19.04
CA ILE A 10 17.45 -18.36 19.74
C ILE A 10 18.77 -18.24 20.52
N GLN A 11 19.80 -17.63 19.95
CA GLN A 11 21.08 -17.42 20.61
C GLN A 11 20.96 -16.49 21.82
N ARG A 12 20.21 -15.40 21.68
CA ARG A 12 19.91 -14.44 22.74
C ARG A 12 19.14 -15.09 23.88
N ASP A 13 18.08 -15.85 23.58
CA ASP A 13 17.26 -16.52 24.57
C ASP A 13 18.06 -17.60 25.37
N ARG A 14 19.17 -18.08 24.80
CA ARG A 14 20.15 -18.95 25.43
C ARG A 14 21.30 -18.21 26.11
N GLY A 15 21.17 -16.91 26.35
CA GLY A 15 22.16 -16.09 27.04
C GLY A 15 23.45 -15.80 26.26
N LYS A 16 23.44 -16.06 24.91
CA LYS A 16 24.58 -15.68 24.06
C LYS A 16 24.47 -14.20 23.68
N SER A 17 25.59 -13.48 23.76
CA SER A 17 25.64 -12.12 23.24
C SER A 17 25.47 -12.13 21.73
N THR A 18 24.34 -11.63 21.26
CA THR A 18 24.07 -11.46 19.82
C THR A 18 23.75 -10.00 19.58
N SER A 19 24.41 -9.41 18.59
CA SER A 19 23.96 -8.13 18.06
C SER A 19 22.73 -8.39 17.20
N PHE A 20 21.54 -8.38 17.80
CA PHE A 20 20.29 -8.38 17.01
C PHE A 20 20.30 -7.13 16.15
N VAL A 21 20.32 -7.34 14.84
CA VAL A 21 20.20 -6.24 13.89
C VAL A 21 18.75 -6.22 13.47
N PRO A 22 17.95 -5.24 13.93
CA PRO A 22 16.60 -5.10 13.44
C PRO A 22 16.66 -4.92 11.93
N ALA A 23 15.78 -5.63 11.25
CA ALA A 23 15.65 -5.47 9.81
C ALA A 23 14.70 -4.30 9.52
N HIS A 24 15.11 -3.07 9.83
CA HIS A 24 14.43 -1.92 9.28
C HIS A 24 14.58 -1.94 7.76
N MET A 25 13.54 -1.58 7.04
CA MET A 25 13.44 -1.77 5.60
C MET A 25 12.97 -0.49 4.92
N ALA A 26 13.32 -0.34 3.66
CA ALA A 26 12.69 0.60 2.75
C ALA A 26 11.89 -0.16 1.69
N PHE A 27 10.68 0.28 1.43
CA PHE A 27 9.82 -0.20 0.36
C PHE A 27 9.73 0.89 -0.70
N LEU A 28 10.34 0.63 -1.84
CA LEU A 28 10.55 1.60 -2.92
C LEU A 28 9.62 1.30 -4.09
N GLY A 29 8.89 2.27 -4.57
CA GLY A 29 8.04 2.09 -5.76
C GLY A 29 6.82 3.00 -5.79
N ASN A 30 6.11 2.97 -6.90
CA ASN A 30 4.96 3.80 -7.20
C ASN A 30 3.73 3.47 -6.32
N PRO A 31 2.71 4.34 -6.28
CA PRO A 31 1.48 4.08 -5.53
C PRO A 31 0.77 2.81 -6.00
N GLY A 32 0.10 2.13 -5.07
CA GLY A 32 -0.72 0.95 -5.40
C GLY A 32 0.04 -0.32 -5.77
N THR A 33 1.36 -0.37 -5.57
CA THR A 33 2.20 -1.56 -5.85
C THR A 33 2.21 -2.60 -4.73
N GLY A 34 1.34 -2.45 -3.71
CA GLY A 34 1.17 -3.47 -2.65
C GLY A 34 2.10 -3.31 -1.44
N LYS A 35 2.83 -2.20 -1.29
CA LYS A 35 3.77 -1.98 -0.17
C LYS A 35 3.14 -2.24 1.21
N THR A 36 1.96 -1.68 1.45
CA THR A 36 1.23 -1.84 2.72
C THR A 36 0.76 -3.29 2.95
N GLU A 37 0.29 -3.96 1.90
CA GLU A 37 -0.15 -5.36 1.97
C GLU A 37 1.00 -6.29 2.34
N VAL A 38 2.17 -6.07 1.72
CA VAL A 38 3.39 -6.83 2.05
C VAL A 38 3.86 -6.53 3.48
N ALA A 39 3.74 -5.29 3.97
CA ALA A 39 4.05 -4.96 5.37
C ALA A 39 3.13 -5.73 6.35
N ASN A 40 1.83 -5.83 6.06
CA ASN A 40 0.87 -6.59 6.86
C ASN A 40 1.19 -8.10 6.84
N LEU A 41 1.53 -8.64 5.67
CA LEU A 41 1.94 -10.04 5.55
C LEU A 41 3.24 -10.31 6.34
N LEU A 42 4.21 -9.42 6.22
CA LEU A 42 5.48 -9.52 6.94
C LEU A 42 5.26 -9.51 8.46
N ALA A 43 4.37 -8.65 8.96
CA ALA A 43 4.05 -8.60 10.40
C ALA A 43 3.54 -9.95 10.90
N ARG A 44 2.62 -10.60 10.16
CA ARG A 44 2.12 -11.95 10.49
C ARG A 44 3.23 -12.99 10.50
N ILE A 45 4.09 -13.00 9.48
CA ILE A 45 5.24 -13.91 9.40
C ILE A 45 6.19 -13.71 10.58
N LEU A 46 6.47 -12.46 10.97
CA LEU A 46 7.38 -12.16 12.08
C LEU A 46 6.80 -12.64 13.43
N VAL A 47 5.48 -12.59 13.61
CA VAL A 47 4.83 -13.17 14.80
C VAL A 47 4.92 -14.70 14.80
N GLU A 48 4.57 -15.37 13.70
CA GLU A 48 4.70 -16.83 13.59
C GLU A 48 6.12 -17.33 13.88
N LYS A 49 7.12 -16.55 13.48
CA LYS A 49 8.54 -16.85 13.77
C LYS A 49 8.98 -16.38 15.16
N ASN A 50 8.07 -15.89 15.99
CA ASN A 50 8.34 -15.33 17.32
C ASN A 50 9.38 -14.20 17.31
N LEU A 51 9.47 -13.40 16.27
CA LEU A 51 10.35 -12.24 16.13
C LEU A 51 9.70 -10.93 16.61
N LEU A 52 8.39 -10.84 16.47
CA LEU A 52 7.55 -9.80 17.06
C LEU A 52 6.53 -10.44 18.00
N SER A 53 6.15 -9.72 19.05
CA SER A 53 5.21 -10.22 20.06
C SER A 53 3.75 -9.84 19.76
N VAL A 54 3.51 -8.73 19.04
CA VAL A 54 2.19 -8.19 18.73
C VAL A 54 1.85 -8.32 17.25
N GLY A 55 2.79 -7.93 16.38
CA GLY A 55 2.65 -8.05 14.92
C GLY A 55 1.62 -7.10 14.30
N LYS A 56 1.29 -6.01 14.96
CA LYS A 56 0.45 -4.94 14.41
C LYS A 56 1.28 -4.08 13.45
N VAL A 57 0.68 -3.61 12.36
CA VAL A 57 1.25 -2.58 11.51
C VAL A 57 0.63 -1.24 11.87
N ILE A 58 1.44 -0.34 12.41
CA ILE A 58 1.03 1.03 12.74
C ILE A 58 1.42 1.91 11.56
N GLN A 59 0.43 2.30 10.78
CA GLN A 59 0.64 3.17 9.62
C GLN A 59 0.66 4.63 10.05
N VAL A 60 1.69 5.34 9.63
CA VAL A 60 1.87 6.77 9.95
C VAL A 60 2.30 7.51 8.69
N PRO A 61 1.56 8.53 8.25
CA PRO A 61 2.05 9.41 7.20
C PRO A 61 3.21 10.26 7.73
N ALA A 62 4.31 10.36 6.99
CA ALA A 62 5.51 11.08 7.44
C ALA A 62 5.23 12.55 7.76
N VAL A 63 4.28 13.19 7.09
CA VAL A 63 3.87 14.57 7.36
C VAL A 63 3.43 14.78 8.81
N SER A 64 2.82 13.78 9.45
CA SER A 64 2.43 13.86 10.86
C SER A 64 3.64 13.89 11.79
N LEU A 65 4.72 13.20 11.43
CA LEU A 65 5.98 13.14 12.19
C LEU A 65 6.78 14.45 12.02
N VAL A 66 6.71 15.05 10.85
CA VAL A 66 7.33 16.35 10.56
C VAL A 66 6.64 17.47 11.32
N SER A 67 5.30 17.43 11.37
CA SER A 67 4.49 18.46 12.04
C SER A 67 4.69 18.47 13.56
N VAL A 68 4.89 17.31 14.18
CA VAL A 68 5.04 17.16 15.63
C VAL A 68 6.19 16.18 15.95
N PRO A 69 7.47 16.56 15.72
CA PRO A 69 8.60 15.64 15.96
C PRO A 69 8.65 15.01 17.37
N PRO A 70 8.22 15.69 18.46
CA PRO A 70 8.17 15.10 19.80
C PRO A 70 7.26 13.88 19.94
N VAL A 71 6.37 13.58 18.99
CA VAL A 71 5.51 12.39 19.02
C VAL A 71 6.29 11.11 18.70
N ILE A 72 7.46 11.20 18.05
CA ILE A 72 8.20 10.04 17.56
C ILE A 72 8.60 9.06 18.68
N PRO A 73 9.20 9.50 19.82
CA PRO A 73 9.52 8.57 20.91
C PRO A 73 8.31 7.83 21.47
N SER A 74 7.17 8.53 21.64
CA SER A 74 5.93 7.91 22.12
C SER A 74 5.34 6.93 21.11
N LEU A 75 5.47 7.21 19.81
CA LEU A 75 5.08 6.28 18.75
C LEU A 75 5.85 4.97 18.85
N PHE A 76 7.17 5.03 19.05
CA PHE A 76 8.00 3.83 19.18
C PHE A 76 7.69 3.05 20.46
N GLU A 77 7.43 3.74 21.56
CA GLU A 77 7.03 3.09 22.81
C GLU A 77 5.72 2.32 22.65
N ASN A 78 4.72 2.90 22.01
CA ASN A 78 3.43 2.28 21.74
C ASN A 78 3.50 1.18 20.65
N ALA A 79 4.56 1.18 19.85
CA ALA A 79 4.77 0.22 18.76
C ALA A 79 5.58 -1.02 19.17
N ARG A 80 5.91 -1.21 20.44
CA ARG A 80 6.69 -2.37 20.89
C ARG A 80 6.06 -3.68 20.43
N GLY A 81 6.86 -4.56 19.88
CA GLY A 81 6.43 -5.85 19.31
C GLY A 81 5.71 -5.75 17.97
N SER A 82 5.76 -4.58 17.31
CA SER A 82 5.00 -4.27 16.10
C SER A 82 5.89 -3.66 15.01
N ILE A 83 5.27 -3.38 13.87
CA ILE A 83 5.88 -2.66 12.74
C ILE A 83 5.35 -1.21 12.73
N ILE A 84 6.24 -0.23 12.60
CA ILE A 84 5.89 1.13 12.20
C ILE A 84 6.08 1.23 10.69
N PHE A 85 5.01 1.48 9.96
CA PHE A 85 5.02 1.72 8.52
C PHE A 85 4.85 3.21 8.26
N ILE A 86 5.91 3.84 7.74
CA ILE A 86 5.95 5.28 7.47
C ILE A 86 5.74 5.47 5.98
N ASP A 87 4.58 5.99 5.61
CA ASP A 87 4.27 6.29 4.21
C ASP A 87 4.78 7.68 3.81
N GLU A 88 5.18 7.80 2.53
CA GLU A 88 5.81 9.00 1.97
C GLU A 88 6.99 9.50 2.83
N ALA A 89 7.83 8.57 3.29
CA ALA A 89 8.88 8.83 4.26
C ALA A 89 9.90 9.89 3.80
N TYR A 90 10.05 10.14 2.51
CA TYR A 90 10.86 11.23 1.97
C TYR A 90 10.42 12.63 2.47
N THR A 91 9.18 12.80 2.92
CA THR A 91 8.70 14.03 3.54
C THR A 91 9.53 14.42 4.78
N LEU A 92 10.17 13.44 5.45
CA LEU A 92 11.07 13.68 6.57
C LEU A 92 12.26 14.59 6.20
N LEU A 93 12.63 14.70 4.91
CA LEU A 93 13.67 15.63 4.44
C LEU A 93 13.43 17.07 4.89
N SER A 94 12.17 17.47 5.03
CA SER A 94 11.81 18.84 5.47
C SER A 94 12.04 19.10 6.96
N SER A 95 12.39 18.08 7.77
CA SER A 95 12.58 18.21 9.22
C SER A 95 13.78 17.44 9.75
N PRO A 96 14.97 18.05 9.82
CA PRO A 96 16.16 17.42 10.43
C PRO A 96 15.91 16.95 11.87
N THR A 97 15.05 17.64 12.61
CA THR A 97 14.67 17.25 13.98
C THR A 97 13.89 15.94 14.00
N ALA A 98 12.94 15.76 13.08
CA ALA A 98 12.21 14.50 12.95
C ALA A 98 13.14 13.33 12.57
N ILE A 99 14.08 13.56 11.65
CA ILE A 99 15.08 12.56 11.27
C ILE A 99 15.94 12.18 12.48
N SER A 100 16.45 13.13 13.24
CA SER A 100 17.27 12.88 14.42
C SER A 100 16.51 12.08 15.48
N SER A 101 15.27 12.46 15.78
CA SER A 101 14.39 11.76 16.71
C SER A 101 14.06 10.34 16.24
N MET A 102 13.88 10.15 14.93
CA MET A 102 13.67 8.83 14.32
C MET A 102 14.87 7.94 14.50
N VAL A 103 16.06 8.41 14.17
CA VAL A 103 17.34 7.68 14.29
C VAL A 103 17.59 7.27 15.74
N GLU A 104 17.38 8.19 16.70
CA GLU A 104 17.52 7.89 18.14
C GLU A 104 16.52 6.83 18.60
N SER A 105 15.26 6.95 18.18
CA SER A 105 14.21 6.00 18.54
C SER A 105 14.44 4.62 17.92
N MET A 106 14.91 4.56 16.67
CA MET A 106 15.30 3.29 16.03
C MET A 106 16.42 2.56 16.82
N ASP A 107 17.37 3.28 17.40
CA ASP A 107 18.40 2.66 18.24
C ASP A 107 17.85 2.21 19.59
N ARG A 108 17.05 3.04 20.23
CA ARG A 108 16.48 2.77 21.56
C ARG A 108 15.59 1.53 21.53
N TYR A 109 14.77 1.37 20.49
CA TYR A 109 13.80 0.27 20.36
C TYR A 109 14.20 -0.80 19.33
N LYS A 110 15.49 -0.88 19.00
CA LYS A 110 16.03 -1.75 17.93
C LYS A 110 15.67 -3.24 18.03
N ASN A 111 15.33 -3.73 19.22
CA ASN A 111 14.99 -5.14 19.45
C ASN A 111 13.48 -5.39 19.56
N GLU A 112 12.68 -4.34 19.50
CA GLU A 112 11.26 -4.39 19.81
C GLU A 112 10.39 -3.89 18.67
N VAL A 113 10.93 -3.00 17.84
CA VAL A 113 10.17 -2.34 16.76
C VAL A 113 10.88 -2.53 15.42
N VAL A 114 10.12 -2.89 14.41
CA VAL A 114 10.58 -2.87 13.01
C VAL A 114 10.04 -1.60 12.34
N VAL A 115 10.90 -0.87 11.66
CA VAL A 115 10.48 0.30 10.88
C VAL A 115 10.54 -0.06 9.40
N ILE A 116 9.46 0.25 8.68
CA ILE A 116 9.38 0.20 7.22
C ILE A 116 9.12 1.62 6.73
N MET A 117 10.04 2.15 5.94
CA MET A 117 9.90 3.45 5.29
C MET A 117 9.48 3.23 3.83
N ALA A 118 8.37 3.79 3.41
CA ALA A 118 7.84 3.62 2.06
C ALA A 118 7.79 4.95 1.30
N GLY A 119 8.02 4.90 -0.01
CA GLY A 119 7.96 6.07 -0.87
C GLY A 119 8.48 5.79 -2.28
N TYR A 120 8.54 6.84 -3.10
CA TYR A 120 9.10 6.77 -4.44
C TYR A 120 10.62 6.55 -4.38
N SER A 121 11.15 5.77 -5.32
CA SER A 121 12.55 5.34 -5.30
C SER A 121 13.54 6.50 -5.32
N GLU A 122 13.31 7.51 -6.15
CA GLU A 122 14.20 8.67 -6.28
C GLU A 122 14.24 9.49 -4.99
N GLU A 123 13.08 9.88 -4.48
CA GLU A 123 12.94 10.71 -3.28
C GLU A 123 13.42 9.96 -2.02
N MET A 124 13.20 8.66 -1.95
CA MET A 124 13.71 7.84 -0.85
C MET A 124 15.23 7.73 -0.88
N ASN A 125 15.84 7.64 -2.05
CA ASN A 125 17.30 7.67 -2.20
C ASN A 125 17.86 9.01 -1.73
N GLU A 126 17.20 10.14 -2.05
CA GLU A 126 17.58 11.46 -1.55
C GLU A 126 17.52 11.50 -0.01
N LEU A 127 16.45 10.99 0.60
CA LEU A 127 16.32 10.89 2.06
C LEU A 127 17.49 10.11 2.68
N PHE A 128 17.86 8.95 2.13
CA PHE A 128 18.93 8.13 2.68
C PHE A 128 20.32 8.76 2.50
N HIS A 129 20.55 9.44 1.40
CA HIS A 129 21.80 10.17 1.18
C HIS A 129 21.93 11.41 2.07
N SER A 130 20.82 12.04 2.45
CA SER A 130 20.83 13.23 3.31
C SER A 130 21.25 12.91 4.75
N ASN A 131 21.07 11.67 5.21
CA ASN A 131 21.37 11.29 6.58
C ASN A 131 22.01 9.89 6.68
N PRO A 132 23.35 9.83 6.89
CA PRO A 132 24.07 8.57 7.05
C PRO A 132 23.56 7.70 8.23
N GLY A 133 22.96 8.34 9.23
CA GLY A 133 22.35 7.65 10.37
C GLY A 133 21.15 6.80 9.97
N LEU A 134 20.26 7.34 9.11
CA LEU A 134 19.17 6.55 8.54
C LEU A 134 19.68 5.44 7.63
N MET A 135 20.59 5.78 6.72
CA MET A 135 21.14 4.81 5.76
C MET A 135 21.79 3.60 6.46
N SER A 136 22.49 3.81 7.57
CA SER A 136 23.13 2.73 8.32
C SER A 136 22.15 1.77 9.00
N ARG A 137 20.91 2.20 9.24
CA ARG A 137 19.84 1.45 9.92
C ARG A 137 18.88 0.78 8.93
N ILE A 138 18.62 1.41 7.80
CA ILE A 138 17.81 0.86 6.71
C ILE A 138 18.69 -0.01 5.81
N ARG A 139 18.90 -1.26 6.22
CA ARG A 139 19.81 -2.18 5.52
C ARG A 139 19.16 -2.98 4.39
N SER A 140 17.85 -2.96 4.29
CA SER A 140 17.09 -3.67 3.27
C SER A 140 16.25 -2.70 2.48
N GLN A 141 16.54 -2.60 1.21
CA GLN A 141 15.69 -1.92 0.25
C GLN A 141 14.99 -2.99 -0.59
N ILE A 142 13.70 -2.86 -0.74
CA ILE A 142 12.85 -3.79 -1.50
C ILE A 142 12.11 -2.95 -2.53
N ASP A 143 12.37 -3.26 -3.80
CA ASP A 143 11.71 -2.60 -4.91
C ASP A 143 10.34 -3.24 -5.16
N PHE A 144 9.38 -2.38 -5.39
CA PHE A 144 8.01 -2.70 -5.77
C PHE A 144 7.76 -2.16 -7.17
N PRO A 145 8.09 -2.92 -8.21
CA PRO A 145 7.87 -2.48 -9.58
C PRO A 145 6.38 -2.31 -9.86
N ASP A 146 6.06 -1.55 -10.90
CA ASP A 146 4.69 -1.47 -11.40
C ASP A 146 4.22 -2.84 -11.89
N TYR A 147 2.95 -3.10 -11.72
CA TYR A 147 2.32 -4.31 -12.23
C TYR A 147 2.21 -4.28 -13.76
N SER A 148 2.42 -5.42 -14.38
CA SER A 148 2.08 -5.66 -15.78
C SER A 148 0.55 -5.63 -15.99
N ASP A 149 0.12 -5.50 -17.24
CA ASP A 149 -1.32 -5.53 -17.58
C ASP A 149 -1.97 -6.82 -17.11
N ASP A 150 -1.30 -7.96 -17.26
CA ASP A 150 -1.83 -9.25 -16.85
C ASP A 150 -1.95 -9.37 -15.32
N GLU A 151 -0.99 -8.82 -14.56
CA GLU A 151 -1.09 -8.77 -13.10
C GLU A 151 -2.22 -7.84 -12.63
N LEU A 152 -2.43 -6.71 -13.32
CA LEU A 152 -3.54 -5.80 -13.01
C LEU A 152 -4.90 -6.44 -13.31
N VAL A 153 -5.02 -7.26 -14.37
CA VAL A 153 -6.22 -8.07 -14.62
C VAL A 153 -6.43 -9.10 -13.52
N GLN A 154 -5.39 -9.80 -13.07
CA GLN A 154 -5.50 -10.72 -11.92
C GLN A 154 -5.94 -10.01 -10.64
N ILE A 155 -5.47 -8.78 -10.42
CA ILE A 155 -5.92 -7.95 -9.30
C ILE A 155 -7.40 -7.60 -9.43
N PHE A 156 -7.89 -7.30 -10.64
CA PHE A 156 -9.32 -7.10 -10.91
C PHE A 156 -10.14 -8.34 -10.56
N GLU A 157 -9.71 -9.52 -11.04
CA GLU A 157 -10.36 -10.80 -10.72
C GLU A 157 -10.42 -11.04 -9.21
N LEU A 158 -9.30 -10.82 -8.51
CA LEU A 158 -9.22 -10.99 -7.07
C LEU A 158 -10.17 -10.03 -6.33
N MET A 159 -10.25 -8.77 -6.75
CA MET A 159 -11.15 -7.78 -6.15
C MET A 159 -12.62 -8.12 -6.39
N CYS A 160 -12.98 -8.61 -7.57
CA CYS A 160 -14.32 -9.10 -7.86
C CYS A 160 -14.68 -10.31 -7.00
N LEU A 161 -13.78 -11.30 -6.92
CA LEU A 161 -13.97 -12.50 -6.10
C LEU A 161 -14.18 -12.16 -4.62
N GLN A 162 -13.37 -11.27 -4.05
CA GLN A 162 -13.47 -10.86 -2.64
C GLN A 162 -14.78 -10.14 -2.32
N ARG A 163 -15.40 -9.51 -3.31
CA ARG A 163 -16.68 -8.79 -3.20
C ARG A 163 -17.87 -9.60 -3.70
N GLU A 164 -17.62 -10.84 -4.15
CA GLU A 164 -18.62 -11.77 -4.72
C GLU A 164 -19.29 -11.25 -5.99
N TYR A 165 -18.59 -10.41 -6.77
CA TYR A 165 -19.06 -9.96 -8.07
C TYR A 165 -18.72 -10.96 -9.16
N GLN A 166 -19.68 -11.17 -10.07
CA GLN A 166 -19.55 -12.00 -11.28
C GLN A 166 -19.51 -11.13 -12.52
N TYR A 167 -19.04 -11.68 -13.62
CA TYR A 167 -18.94 -11.02 -14.92
C TYR A 167 -18.77 -12.04 -16.04
N ASP A 168 -19.03 -11.61 -17.29
CA ASP A 168 -18.83 -12.45 -18.47
C ASP A 168 -17.35 -12.67 -18.79
N SER A 169 -17.04 -13.77 -19.49
CA SER A 169 -15.68 -14.12 -19.93
C SER A 169 -15.02 -13.05 -20.83
N GLU A 170 -15.82 -12.19 -21.48
CA GLU A 170 -15.31 -11.08 -22.29
C GLU A 170 -14.82 -9.90 -21.46
N MET A 171 -15.31 -9.76 -20.23
CA MET A 171 -14.96 -8.65 -19.33
C MET A 171 -13.45 -8.51 -19.14
N LEU A 172 -12.75 -9.61 -18.93
CA LEU A 172 -11.30 -9.56 -18.70
C LEU A 172 -10.53 -9.02 -19.91
N LYS A 173 -11.02 -9.27 -21.12
CA LYS A 173 -10.42 -8.70 -22.35
C LYS A 173 -10.64 -7.19 -22.39
N LEU A 174 -11.85 -6.72 -22.06
CA LEU A 174 -12.19 -5.31 -22.02
C LEU A 174 -11.36 -4.58 -20.95
N VAL A 175 -11.26 -5.15 -19.75
CA VAL A 175 -10.44 -4.62 -18.66
C VAL A 175 -8.98 -4.53 -19.08
N LYS A 176 -8.41 -5.59 -19.69
CA LYS A 176 -7.03 -5.58 -20.18
C LYS A 176 -6.81 -4.49 -21.24
N GLN A 177 -7.71 -4.35 -22.19
CA GLN A 177 -7.63 -3.29 -23.20
C GLN A 177 -7.68 -1.90 -22.57
N PHE A 178 -8.57 -1.68 -21.60
CA PHE A 178 -8.67 -0.40 -20.91
C PHE A 178 -7.42 -0.07 -20.09
N ILE A 179 -6.82 -1.06 -19.42
CA ILE A 179 -5.56 -0.91 -18.69
C ILE A 179 -4.41 -0.59 -19.64
N SER A 180 -4.33 -1.27 -20.79
CA SER A 180 -3.20 -1.14 -21.72
C SER A 180 -3.09 0.23 -22.40
N ILE A 181 -4.20 0.95 -22.53
CA ILE A 181 -4.22 2.30 -23.11
C ILE A 181 -3.95 3.42 -22.09
N GLN A 182 -3.81 3.08 -20.80
CA GLN A 182 -3.49 4.08 -19.77
C GLN A 182 -2.01 4.50 -19.85
N ASP A 183 -1.81 5.78 -19.60
CA ASP A 183 -0.45 6.33 -19.42
C ASP A 183 0.12 5.86 -18.08
N LYS A 184 1.10 4.98 -18.12
CA LYS A 184 1.76 4.41 -16.93
C LYS A 184 2.94 5.25 -16.50
N ASP A 185 2.68 6.53 -16.29
CA ASP A 185 3.66 7.44 -15.69
C ASP A 185 3.88 7.12 -14.19
N ARG A 186 4.81 7.84 -13.55
CA ARG A 186 5.11 7.68 -12.11
C ARG A 186 3.91 7.89 -11.17
N TYR A 187 2.82 8.43 -11.66
CA TYR A 187 1.59 8.67 -10.90
C TYR A 187 0.51 7.60 -11.18
N PHE A 188 0.81 6.65 -12.05
CA PHE A 188 -0.11 5.54 -12.32
C PHE A 188 -0.38 4.76 -11.03
N GLY A 189 -1.65 4.63 -10.69
CA GLY A 189 -2.08 4.10 -9.40
C GLY A 189 -2.01 2.58 -9.25
N ASN A 190 -1.56 1.83 -10.26
CA ASN A 190 -1.45 0.36 -10.19
C ASN A 190 -2.74 -0.30 -9.66
N ALA A 191 -2.66 -1.09 -8.59
CA ALA A 191 -3.83 -1.72 -7.96
C ALA A 191 -4.87 -0.70 -7.43
N ARG A 192 -4.47 0.55 -7.15
CA ARG A 192 -5.42 1.61 -6.78
C ARG A 192 -6.28 2.02 -8.00
N PHE A 193 -5.68 2.08 -9.20
CA PHE A 193 -6.42 2.31 -10.44
C PHE A 193 -7.46 1.20 -10.68
N VAL A 194 -7.07 -0.06 -10.52
CA VAL A 194 -7.99 -1.20 -10.65
C VAL A 194 -9.10 -1.16 -9.60
N ARG A 195 -8.77 -0.77 -8.38
CA ARG A 195 -9.76 -0.60 -7.30
C ARG A 195 -10.80 0.45 -7.66
N ASN A 196 -10.37 1.60 -8.15
CA ASN A 196 -11.28 2.67 -8.57
C ASN A 196 -12.20 2.17 -9.71
N LEU A 197 -11.67 1.40 -10.67
CA LEU A 197 -12.48 0.80 -11.73
C LEU A 197 -13.57 -0.12 -11.16
N VAL A 198 -13.20 -1.02 -10.26
CA VAL A 198 -14.16 -1.93 -9.62
C VAL A 198 -15.21 -1.15 -8.82
N GLU A 199 -14.80 -0.11 -8.08
CA GLU A 199 -15.71 0.72 -7.28
C GLU A 199 -16.69 1.50 -8.15
N GLU A 200 -16.25 2.08 -9.28
CA GLU A 200 -17.14 2.72 -10.25
C GLU A 200 -18.11 1.72 -10.89
N MET A 201 -17.65 0.53 -11.26
CA MET A 201 -18.52 -0.52 -11.78
C MET A 201 -19.58 -0.95 -10.75
N MET A 202 -19.22 -1.02 -9.46
CA MET A 202 -20.17 -1.31 -8.38
C MET A 202 -21.22 -0.22 -8.23
N LEU A 203 -20.84 1.05 -8.38
CA LEU A 203 -21.79 2.17 -8.34
C LEU A 203 -22.78 2.09 -9.52
N ASN A 204 -22.30 1.78 -10.72
CA ASN A 204 -23.13 1.66 -11.93
C ASN A 204 -24.10 0.47 -11.83
N GLU A 205 -23.62 -0.69 -11.37
CA GLU A 205 -24.45 -1.86 -11.11
C GLU A 205 -25.55 -1.54 -10.09
N GLY A 206 -25.21 -0.89 -8.98
CA GLY A 206 -26.18 -0.48 -7.97
C GLY A 206 -27.23 0.48 -8.54
N ALA A 207 -26.82 1.47 -9.34
CA ALA A 207 -27.72 2.41 -9.99
C ALA A 207 -28.65 1.71 -11.00
N ARG A 208 -28.13 0.73 -11.74
CA ARG A 208 -28.91 -0.10 -12.68
C ARG A 208 -29.93 -0.95 -11.93
N THR A 209 -29.55 -1.57 -10.85
CA THR A 209 -30.44 -2.38 -10.01
C THR A 209 -31.57 -1.56 -9.42
N VAL A 210 -31.31 -0.35 -8.91
CA VAL A 210 -32.35 0.55 -8.40
C VAL A 210 -33.30 0.97 -9.52
N ARG A 211 -32.78 1.36 -10.68
CA ARG A 211 -33.64 1.71 -11.85
C ARG A 211 -34.56 0.56 -12.26
N LEU A 212 -34.06 -0.68 -12.25
CA LEU A 212 -34.86 -1.86 -12.57
C LEU A 212 -35.98 -2.08 -11.51
N CYS A 213 -35.65 -1.95 -10.24
CA CYS A 213 -36.61 -2.04 -9.15
C CYS A 213 -37.73 -0.99 -9.27
N ASP A 214 -37.37 0.27 -9.57
CA ASP A 214 -38.32 1.37 -9.71
C ASP A 214 -39.26 1.21 -10.92
N SER A 215 -38.77 0.59 -12.01
CA SER A 215 -39.55 0.43 -13.26
C SER A 215 -40.39 -0.84 -13.31
N GLU A 216 -39.92 -1.95 -12.77
CA GLU A 216 -40.52 -3.28 -12.91
C GLU A 216 -40.87 -3.94 -11.57
N GLY A 217 -40.52 -3.30 -10.44
CA GLY A 217 -40.74 -3.82 -9.09
C GLY A 217 -39.62 -4.73 -8.58
N GLU A 218 -39.63 -5.02 -7.29
CA GLU A 218 -38.61 -5.85 -6.63
C GLU A 218 -38.53 -7.28 -7.19
N ASP A 219 -39.64 -7.81 -7.68
CA ASP A 219 -39.73 -9.17 -8.27
C ASP A 219 -38.93 -9.32 -9.58
N ALA A 220 -38.57 -8.22 -10.24
CA ALA A 220 -37.71 -8.21 -11.43
C ALA A 220 -36.24 -8.44 -11.08
N ILE A 221 -35.86 -8.22 -9.83
CA ILE A 221 -34.50 -8.43 -9.35
C ILE A 221 -34.35 -9.92 -9.00
N ASN A 222 -33.48 -10.60 -9.71
CA ASN A 222 -33.13 -11.99 -9.43
C ASN A 222 -31.64 -12.11 -9.04
N ASP A 223 -31.31 -13.18 -8.35
CA ASP A 223 -29.96 -13.44 -7.86
C ASP A 223 -28.88 -13.43 -8.96
N LYS A 224 -29.26 -13.65 -10.22
CA LYS A 224 -28.33 -13.62 -11.37
C LYS A 224 -27.97 -12.21 -11.83
N ASN A 225 -28.82 -11.22 -11.51
CA ASN A 225 -28.62 -9.84 -11.89
C ASN A 225 -27.93 -9.02 -10.80
N LEU A 226 -28.00 -9.52 -9.55
CA LEU A 226 -27.31 -8.92 -8.41
C LEU A 226 -25.82 -9.29 -8.42
N LYS A 227 -25.00 -8.31 -8.11
CA LYS A 227 -23.53 -8.49 -8.08
C LYS A 227 -22.97 -9.06 -9.41
N PHE A 228 -23.57 -8.65 -10.53
CA PHE A 228 -23.13 -9.04 -11.86
C PHE A 228 -22.78 -7.80 -12.69
N PHE A 229 -21.52 -7.67 -13.06
CA PHE A 229 -21.03 -6.59 -13.90
C PHE A 229 -21.38 -6.84 -15.36
N THR A 230 -22.11 -5.91 -15.94
CA THR A 230 -22.40 -5.88 -17.39
C THR A 230 -21.36 -5.05 -18.13
N LYS A 231 -21.36 -5.18 -19.45
CA LYS A 231 -20.51 -4.35 -20.30
C LYS A 231 -20.83 -2.86 -20.15
N ASP A 232 -22.10 -2.51 -19.98
CA ASP A 232 -22.52 -1.12 -19.80
C ASP A 232 -21.99 -0.54 -18.48
N ASP A 233 -22.04 -1.30 -17.37
CA ASP A 233 -21.48 -0.90 -16.08
C ASP A 233 -19.97 -0.59 -16.22
N PHE A 234 -19.24 -1.39 -17.01
CA PHE A 234 -17.82 -1.18 -17.30
C PHE A 234 -17.57 0.05 -18.18
N GLU A 235 -18.34 0.22 -19.28
CA GLU A 235 -18.15 1.35 -20.20
C GLU A 235 -18.42 2.69 -19.50
N GLU A 236 -19.48 2.78 -18.69
CA GLU A 236 -19.77 3.95 -17.87
C GLU A 236 -18.63 4.22 -16.85
N ALA A 237 -18.10 3.19 -16.18
CA ALA A 237 -16.97 3.33 -15.26
C ALA A 237 -15.71 3.85 -15.99
N CYS A 238 -15.42 3.35 -17.19
CA CYS A 238 -14.30 3.84 -18.00
C CYS A 238 -14.42 5.33 -18.31
N VAL A 239 -15.62 5.81 -18.63
CA VAL A 239 -15.87 7.23 -18.91
C VAL A 239 -15.63 8.08 -17.67
N SER A 240 -16.15 7.68 -16.51
CA SER A 240 -15.96 8.36 -15.22
C SER A 240 -14.47 8.50 -14.88
N ILE A 241 -13.72 7.41 -14.93
CA ILE A 241 -12.28 7.37 -14.63
C ILE A 241 -11.49 8.28 -15.59
N GLN A 242 -11.77 8.21 -16.89
CA GLN A 242 -11.08 9.06 -17.85
C GLN A 242 -11.35 10.56 -17.62
N GLN A 243 -12.56 10.93 -17.17
CA GLN A 243 -12.88 12.31 -16.81
C GLN A 243 -12.10 12.76 -15.57
N GLU A 244 -11.97 11.91 -14.57
CA GLU A 244 -11.17 12.19 -13.36
C GLU A 244 -9.70 12.39 -13.69
N ILE A 245 -9.10 11.50 -14.49
CA ILE A 245 -7.71 11.61 -14.94
C ILE A 245 -7.49 12.94 -15.68
N LYS A 246 -8.40 13.31 -16.59
CA LYS A 246 -8.32 14.59 -17.31
C LYS A 246 -8.43 15.80 -16.38
N ARG A 247 -9.30 15.75 -15.37
CA ARG A 247 -9.43 16.81 -14.36
C ARG A 247 -8.15 16.96 -13.54
N SER A 248 -7.59 15.85 -13.05
CA SER A 248 -6.34 15.84 -12.28
C SER A 248 -5.17 16.41 -13.08
N LYS A 249 -5.00 15.99 -14.34
CA LYS A 249 -3.93 16.52 -15.22
C LYS A 249 -4.09 18.02 -15.48
N ARG A 250 -5.32 18.56 -15.60
CA ARG A 250 -5.56 20.01 -15.77
C ARG A 250 -5.20 20.80 -14.52
N LEU A 251 -5.52 20.31 -13.34
CA LEU A 251 -5.17 20.96 -12.07
C LEU A 251 -3.66 21.03 -11.88
N THR A 252 -2.93 19.99 -12.22
CA THR A 252 -1.45 19.95 -12.11
C THR A 252 -0.77 20.90 -13.09
N LEU A 253 -1.34 21.14 -14.27
CA LEU A 253 -0.81 22.07 -15.28
C LEU A 253 -1.17 23.54 -15.01
N GLY A 254 -2.20 23.81 -14.21
CA GLY A 254 -2.66 25.18 -13.86
C GLY A 254 -1.91 25.84 -12.69
N PHE A 255 -1.02 25.12 -12.03
CA PHE A 255 -0.20 25.62 -10.91
C PHE A 255 1.29 25.79 -11.27
N LYS A 256 1.59 26.12 -12.54
CA LYS A 256 2.93 26.54 -12.97
C LYS A 256 2.98 28.03 -13.20
#